data_a5e1eb7d86b6794414752fa90c2d1022
#
_entry.id   a5e1eb7d86b6794414752fa90c2d1022
#
_cell.length_a   1.000
_cell.length_b   1.000
_cell.length_c   1.000
_cell.angle_alpha   90.00
_cell.angle_beta   90.00
_cell.angle_gamma   90.00
#
_symmetry.space_group_name_H-M   'P 1'
#
loop_
_entity.id
_entity.type
_entity.pdbx_description
1 polymer ?
#
loop_
_entity_poly.entity_id
_entity_poly.type
_entity_poly.pdbx_seq_one_letter_code
_entity_poly.pdbx_strand_id
1 'polypeptide(L)'
;MNRADHPLLQGELRLAGRLDQRFFDLLAALALTGSLQKAARAAGYSYKGAWLVLDAAAALAHEALVERATGGTGGGGSHLTAGGRALLAAWRELQGRHRAFLHEQEAWLASRPELHQLLKTVAMKTTARNQFSGRISAVQPGPGTWQVRFALPGGDPDISASLRAQAAAELG
;
A
#
# COMPACT_ATOMS: atom_id res chain seq x y z
N MET A 1 10.03 -18.42 -0.91
CA MET A 1 8.93 -17.42 -0.78
C MET A 1 9.53 -16.07 -1.10
N ASN A 2 9.19 -15.55 -2.28
CA ASN A 2 9.81 -14.36 -2.86
C ASN A 2 9.60 -13.17 -1.90
N ARG A 3 10.69 -12.56 -1.42
CA ARG A 3 10.62 -11.29 -0.68
C ARG A 3 9.99 -10.29 -1.63
N ALA A 4 8.72 -9.98 -1.42
CA ALA A 4 8.05 -8.92 -2.15
C ALA A 4 8.91 -7.67 -2.02
N ASP A 5 9.45 -7.20 -3.14
CA ASP A 5 10.10 -5.88 -3.22
C ASP A 5 9.06 -4.86 -2.75
N HIS A 6 9.21 -4.40 -1.52
CA HIS A 6 8.40 -3.26 -1.05
C HIS A 6 8.78 -2.07 -1.92
N PRO A 7 7.79 -1.39 -2.50
CA PRO A 7 8.08 -0.22 -3.32
C PRO A 7 8.86 0.80 -2.49
N LEU A 8 9.95 1.31 -3.05
CA LEU A 8 10.79 2.33 -2.39
C LEU A 8 10.08 3.67 -2.30
N LEU A 9 9.10 3.89 -3.17
CA LEU A 9 8.32 5.11 -3.23
C LEU A 9 6.84 4.78 -3.08
N GLN A 10 6.19 5.42 -2.10
CA GLN A 10 4.76 5.30 -1.87
C GLN A 10 4.15 6.68 -1.84
N GLY A 11 2.93 6.81 -2.33
CA GLY A 11 2.18 8.05 -2.30
C GLY A 11 0.71 7.77 -2.07
N GLU A 12 0.05 8.68 -1.37
CA GLU A 12 -1.40 8.67 -1.17
C GLU A 12 -2.04 9.76 -2.02
N LEU A 13 -3.16 9.43 -2.64
CA LEU A 13 -3.98 10.37 -3.38
C LEU A 13 -5.23 10.71 -2.56
N ARG A 14 -5.51 12.00 -2.41
CA ARG A 14 -6.72 12.50 -1.76
C ARG A 14 -7.30 13.65 -2.58
N LEU A 15 -8.59 13.63 -2.86
CA LEU A 15 -9.27 14.75 -3.51
C LEU A 15 -9.86 15.69 -2.45
N ALA A 16 -9.74 16.98 -2.67
CA ALA A 16 -10.21 18.04 -1.75
C ALA A 16 -9.74 17.83 -0.29
N GLY A 17 -8.60 17.14 -0.09
CA GLY A 17 -8.04 16.82 1.23
C GLY A 17 -8.83 15.82 2.08
N ARG A 18 -10.00 15.35 1.60
CA ARG A 18 -10.95 14.53 2.39
C ARG A 18 -11.37 13.23 1.72
N LEU A 19 -11.44 13.19 0.39
CA LEU A 19 -11.90 12.03 -0.37
C LEU A 19 -10.69 11.14 -0.67
N ASP A 20 -10.53 10.11 0.12
CA ASP A 20 -9.45 9.13 0.06
C ASP A 20 -9.88 7.83 -0.65
N GLN A 21 -8.98 6.88 -0.76
CA GLN A 21 -9.23 5.55 -1.34
C GLN A 21 -10.48 4.89 -0.76
N ARG A 22 -10.65 4.94 0.55
CA ARG A 22 -11.76 4.29 1.24
C ARG A 22 -13.13 4.84 0.85
N PHE A 23 -13.22 6.16 0.65
CA PHE A 23 -14.42 6.79 0.11
C PHE A 23 -14.76 6.27 -1.29
N PHE A 24 -13.75 6.16 -2.16
CA PHE A 24 -13.96 5.68 -3.53
C PHE A 24 -14.23 4.16 -3.60
N ASP A 25 -13.71 3.38 -2.66
CA ASP A 25 -14.09 1.97 -2.50
C ASP A 25 -15.57 1.82 -2.14
N LEU A 26 -16.11 2.75 -1.30
CA LEU A 26 -17.54 2.80 -1.00
C LEU A 26 -18.36 3.08 -2.27
N LEU A 27 -17.98 4.07 -3.08
CA LEU A 27 -18.68 4.37 -4.34
C LEU A 27 -18.59 3.19 -5.32
N ALA A 28 -17.44 2.57 -5.46
CA ALA A 28 -17.23 1.42 -6.34
C ALA A 28 -18.07 0.22 -5.92
N ALA A 29 -18.08 -0.10 -4.62
CA ALA A 29 -18.89 -1.18 -4.07
C ALA A 29 -20.40 -0.90 -4.21
N LEU A 30 -20.83 0.37 -4.08
CA LEU A 30 -22.21 0.76 -4.29
C LEU A 30 -22.63 0.58 -5.76
N ALA A 31 -21.76 0.97 -6.69
CA ALA A 31 -22.01 0.78 -8.13
C ALA A 31 -22.20 -0.71 -8.50
N LEU A 32 -21.48 -1.60 -7.82
CA LEU A 32 -21.54 -3.05 -8.06
C LEU A 32 -22.75 -3.71 -7.38
N THR A 33 -23.08 -3.29 -6.16
CA THR A 33 -24.05 -4.01 -5.32
C THR A 33 -25.46 -3.44 -5.35
N GLY A 34 -25.62 -2.18 -5.74
CA GLY A 34 -26.88 -1.45 -5.63
C GLY A 34 -27.40 -1.31 -4.19
N SER A 35 -26.55 -1.60 -3.19
CA SER A 35 -26.92 -1.63 -1.77
C SER A 35 -25.89 -0.92 -0.93
N LEU A 36 -26.29 0.21 -0.33
CA LEU A 36 -25.39 0.96 0.54
C LEU A 36 -24.94 0.16 1.77
N GLN A 37 -25.78 -0.72 2.30
CA GLN A 37 -25.40 -1.57 3.43
C GLN A 37 -24.27 -2.54 3.06
N LYS A 38 -24.35 -3.18 1.88
CA LYS A 38 -23.29 -4.07 1.38
C LYS A 38 -22.03 -3.30 1.05
N ALA A 39 -22.18 -2.15 0.39
CA ALA A 39 -21.07 -1.28 0.02
C ALA A 39 -20.33 -0.74 1.25
N ALA A 40 -21.05 -0.26 2.26
CA ALA A 40 -20.49 0.22 3.52
C ALA A 40 -19.63 -0.86 4.19
N ARG A 41 -20.17 -2.08 4.30
CA ARG A 41 -19.43 -3.22 4.88
C ARG A 41 -18.16 -3.52 4.10
N ALA A 42 -18.23 -3.56 2.76
CA ALA A 42 -17.09 -3.83 1.89
C ALA A 42 -15.98 -2.76 2.03
N ALA A 43 -16.35 -1.48 2.20
CA ALA A 43 -15.42 -0.38 2.38
C ALA A 43 -15.06 -0.12 3.86
N GLY A 44 -15.48 -0.97 4.80
CA GLY A 44 -15.16 -0.85 6.22
C GLY A 44 -15.88 0.30 6.94
N TYR A 45 -17.00 0.78 6.42
CA TYR A 45 -17.86 1.76 7.10
C TYR A 45 -19.02 1.09 7.84
N SER A 46 -19.49 1.71 8.94
CA SER A 46 -20.83 1.47 9.40
C SER A 46 -21.84 2.07 8.41
N TYR A 47 -23.08 1.57 8.39
CA TYR A 47 -24.13 2.12 7.52
C TYR A 47 -24.33 3.63 7.74
N LYS A 48 -24.38 4.07 9.01
CA LYS A 48 -24.48 5.49 9.38
C LYS A 48 -23.23 6.27 8.91
N GLY A 49 -22.05 5.71 9.11
CA GLY A 49 -20.78 6.32 8.68
C GLY A 49 -20.71 6.50 7.16
N ALA A 50 -21.21 5.53 6.38
CA ALA A 50 -21.29 5.64 4.93
C ALA A 50 -22.19 6.82 4.49
N TRP A 51 -23.35 6.99 5.10
CA TRP A 51 -24.21 8.14 4.81
C TRP A 51 -23.52 9.46 5.15
N LEU A 52 -22.85 9.56 6.31
CA LEU A 52 -22.18 10.79 6.72
C LEU A 52 -21.08 11.22 5.72
N VAL A 53 -20.28 10.29 5.23
CA VAL A 53 -19.22 10.64 4.26
C VAL A 53 -19.79 10.95 2.88
N LEU A 54 -20.90 10.31 2.47
CA LEU A 54 -21.57 10.62 1.21
C LEU A 54 -22.24 12.00 1.26
N ASP A 55 -22.92 12.34 2.36
CA ASP A 55 -23.56 13.65 2.56
C ASP A 55 -22.51 14.77 2.60
N ALA A 56 -21.39 14.54 3.30
CA ALA A 56 -20.29 15.49 3.34
C ALA A 56 -19.67 15.71 1.94
N ALA A 57 -19.50 14.65 1.16
CA ALA A 57 -19.00 14.75 -0.21
C ALA A 57 -20.00 15.44 -1.14
N ALA A 58 -21.30 15.14 -1.02
CA ALA A 58 -22.37 15.79 -1.77
C ALA A 58 -22.45 17.30 -1.50
N ALA A 59 -22.26 17.71 -0.23
CA ALA A 59 -22.19 19.10 0.16
C ALA A 59 -21.02 19.85 -0.50
N LEU A 60 -19.87 19.20 -0.64
CA LEU A 60 -18.70 19.78 -1.33
C LEU A 60 -18.90 19.85 -2.85
N ALA A 61 -19.57 18.86 -3.43
CA ALA A 61 -19.86 18.80 -4.86
C ALA A 61 -21.06 19.69 -5.26
N HIS A 62 -21.83 20.20 -4.31
CA HIS A 62 -23.11 20.88 -4.49
C HIS A 62 -24.15 20.05 -5.28
N GLU A 63 -23.99 18.72 -5.25
CA GLU A 63 -24.93 17.79 -5.88
C GLU A 63 -24.94 16.43 -5.15
N ALA A 64 -26.07 15.72 -5.24
CA ALA A 64 -26.17 14.38 -4.69
C ALA A 64 -25.29 13.39 -5.47
N LEU A 65 -24.46 12.60 -4.78
CA LEU A 65 -23.64 11.56 -5.40
C LEU A 65 -24.33 10.20 -5.44
N VAL A 66 -25.35 10.03 -4.57
CA VAL A 66 -26.13 8.80 -4.42
C VAL A 66 -27.60 9.14 -4.34
N GLU A 67 -28.43 8.37 -5.01
CA GLU A 67 -29.89 8.42 -4.95
C GLU A 67 -30.46 7.11 -4.40
N ARG A 68 -31.60 7.21 -3.71
CA ARG A 68 -32.34 6.07 -3.23
C ARG A 68 -33.38 5.67 -4.26
N ALA A 69 -33.38 4.42 -4.69
CA ALA A 69 -34.49 3.89 -5.44
C ALA A 69 -35.65 3.60 -4.44
N THR A 70 -36.77 4.28 -4.59
CA THR A 70 -38.00 4.00 -3.86
C THR A 70 -38.49 2.58 -4.25
N GLY A 71 -38.65 1.71 -3.25
CA GLY A 71 -38.86 0.29 -3.45
C GLY A 71 -40.15 -0.07 -4.17
N GLY A 72 -40.00 -0.95 -5.16
CA GLY A 72 -41.05 -1.90 -5.57
C GLY A 72 -40.91 -3.21 -4.77
N THR A 73 -41.60 -4.28 -5.15
CA THR A 73 -41.66 -5.60 -4.49
C THR A 73 -40.32 -6.29 -4.19
N GLY A 74 -39.16 -5.67 -4.45
CA GLY A 74 -37.79 -6.19 -4.20
C GLY A 74 -36.95 -5.41 -3.21
N GLY A 75 -37.50 -4.41 -2.48
CA GLY A 75 -36.74 -3.58 -1.51
C GLY A 75 -36.00 -2.41 -2.19
N GLY A 76 -35.92 -1.26 -1.49
CA GLY A 76 -35.24 -0.05 -1.97
C GLY A 76 -33.72 -0.24 -2.10
N GLY A 77 -33.17 0.17 -3.23
CA GLY A 77 -31.73 0.20 -3.51
C GLY A 77 -31.13 1.58 -3.32
N SER A 78 -29.81 1.67 -3.48
CA SER A 78 -29.10 2.95 -3.59
C SER A 78 -28.18 2.88 -4.80
N HIS A 79 -28.20 3.92 -5.63
CA HIS A 79 -27.43 3.97 -6.86
C HIS A 79 -26.62 5.27 -6.94
N LEU A 80 -25.51 5.20 -7.68
CA LEU A 80 -24.76 6.44 -7.96
C LEU A 80 -25.56 7.30 -8.94
N THR A 81 -25.59 8.60 -8.68
CA THR A 81 -26.05 9.60 -9.63
C THR A 81 -25.08 9.72 -10.82
N ALA A 82 -25.41 10.55 -11.81
CA ALA A 82 -24.47 10.88 -12.88
C ALA A 82 -23.18 11.49 -12.35
N GLY A 83 -23.29 12.43 -11.39
CA GLY A 83 -22.14 13.04 -10.72
C GLY A 83 -21.31 12.05 -9.91
N GLY A 84 -21.96 11.14 -9.17
CA GLY A 84 -21.27 10.08 -8.44
C GLY A 84 -20.49 9.14 -9.35
N ARG A 85 -21.06 8.78 -10.51
CA ARG A 85 -20.34 7.97 -11.52
C ARG A 85 -19.17 8.72 -12.15
N ALA A 86 -19.36 9.99 -12.48
CA ALA A 86 -18.30 10.83 -13.04
C ALA A 86 -17.14 11.01 -12.06
N LEU A 87 -17.44 11.27 -10.79
CA LEU A 87 -16.44 11.39 -9.74
C LEU A 87 -15.64 10.08 -9.55
N LEU A 88 -16.32 8.93 -9.55
CA LEU A 88 -15.66 7.62 -9.47
C LEU A 88 -14.78 7.34 -10.70
N ALA A 89 -15.22 7.73 -11.90
CA ALA A 89 -14.44 7.57 -13.12
C ALA A 89 -13.19 8.45 -13.10
N ALA A 90 -13.31 9.72 -12.71
CA ALA A 90 -12.20 10.65 -12.56
C ALA A 90 -11.17 10.14 -11.54
N TRP A 91 -11.63 9.58 -10.42
CA TRP A 91 -10.74 8.97 -9.43
C TRP A 91 -9.92 7.82 -10.01
N ARG A 92 -10.56 6.91 -10.74
CA ARG A 92 -9.88 5.76 -11.36
C ARG A 92 -8.79 6.21 -12.35
N GLU A 93 -9.09 7.25 -13.12
CA GLU A 93 -8.11 7.83 -14.04
C GLU A 93 -6.94 8.45 -13.28
N LEU A 94 -7.22 9.27 -12.26
CA LEU A 94 -6.19 9.88 -11.42
C LEU A 94 -5.32 8.84 -10.72
N GLN A 95 -5.91 7.76 -10.21
CA GLN A 95 -5.15 6.65 -9.65
C GLN A 95 -4.23 5.98 -10.67
N GLY A 96 -4.70 5.82 -11.91
CA GLY A 96 -3.88 5.29 -13.00
C GLY A 96 -2.67 6.17 -13.27
N ARG A 97 -2.88 7.48 -13.38
CA ARG A 97 -1.83 8.48 -13.59
C ARG A 97 -0.86 8.55 -12.41
N HIS A 98 -1.38 8.49 -11.18
CA HIS A 98 -0.56 8.50 -9.98
C HIS A 98 0.34 7.26 -9.89
N ARG A 99 -0.18 6.06 -10.18
CA ARG A 99 0.63 4.83 -10.25
C ARG A 99 1.70 4.89 -11.32
N ALA A 100 1.37 5.41 -12.51
CA ALA A 100 2.33 5.59 -13.58
C ALA A 100 3.45 6.56 -13.18
N PHE A 101 3.11 7.68 -12.53
CA PHE A 101 4.08 8.61 -11.98
C PHE A 101 5.01 7.95 -10.95
N LEU A 102 4.47 7.23 -9.96
CA LEU A 102 5.28 6.54 -8.96
C LEU A 102 6.22 5.52 -9.59
N HIS A 103 5.74 4.76 -10.58
CA HIS A 103 6.56 3.79 -11.32
C HIS A 103 7.71 4.46 -12.08
N GLU A 104 7.45 5.59 -12.73
CA GLU A 104 8.50 6.38 -13.39
C GLU A 104 9.55 6.88 -12.40
N GLN A 105 9.12 7.37 -11.23
CA GLN A 105 10.04 7.82 -10.18
C GLN A 105 10.84 6.66 -9.59
N GLU A 106 10.26 5.48 -9.45
CA GLU A 106 11.01 4.29 -9.02
C GLU A 106 12.09 3.90 -10.04
N ALA A 107 11.78 3.95 -11.34
CA ALA A 107 12.76 3.71 -12.40
C ALA A 107 13.90 4.76 -12.36
N TRP A 108 13.55 6.02 -12.12
CA TRP A 108 14.53 7.09 -11.93
C TRP A 108 15.42 6.86 -10.70
N LEU A 109 14.87 6.41 -9.56
CA LEU A 109 15.63 6.02 -8.38
C LEU A 109 16.55 4.82 -8.66
N ALA A 110 16.04 3.81 -9.39
CA ALA A 110 16.80 2.62 -9.75
C ALA A 110 18.00 2.93 -10.65
N SER A 111 17.94 4.02 -11.45
CA SER A 111 19.06 4.49 -12.26
C SER A 111 20.22 5.10 -11.46
N ARG A 112 20.08 5.24 -10.15
CA ARG A 112 21.07 5.80 -9.20
C ARG A 112 21.46 4.77 -8.15
N PRO A 113 22.45 3.92 -8.41
CA PRO A 113 22.74 2.75 -7.58
C PRO A 113 23.01 3.07 -6.13
N GLU A 114 23.76 4.15 -5.86
CA GLU A 114 24.09 4.56 -4.48
C GLU A 114 22.85 4.98 -3.69
N LEU A 115 22.01 5.82 -4.27
CA LEU A 115 20.75 6.26 -3.65
C LEU A 115 19.78 5.10 -3.49
N HIS A 116 19.65 4.26 -4.50
CA HIS A 116 18.80 3.08 -4.48
C HIS A 116 19.21 2.10 -3.37
N GLN A 117 20.52 1.85 -3.20
CA GLN A 117 21.03 0.99 -2.14
C GLN A 117 20.77 1.59 -0.74
N LEU A 118 20.99 2.91 -0.59
CA LEU A 118 20.68 3.61 0.66
C LEU A 118 19.19 3.48 1.03
N LEU A 119 18.29 3.74 0.08
CA LEU A 119 16.85 3.65 0.31
C LEU A 119 16.39 2.21 0.61
N LYS A 120 16.96 1.21 -0.04
CA LYS A 120 16.70 -0.20 0.29
C LYS A 120 17.10 -0.52 1.74
N THR A 121 18.22 -0.01 2.20
CA THR A 121 18.67 -0.19 3.58
C THR A 121 17.70 0.46 4.58
N VAL A 122 17.25 1.68 4.29
CA VAL A 122 16.25 2.39 5.12
C VAL A 122 14.88 1.70 5.10
N ALA A 123 14.47 1.16 3.95
CA ALA A 123 13.19 0.49 3.80
C ALA A 123 13.12 -0.90 4.48
N MET A 124 14.26 -1.51 4.80
CA MET A 124 14.29 -2.77 5.54
C MET A 124 13.72 -2.60 6.94
N LYS A 125 12.47 -3.01 7.13
CA LYS A 125 11.83 -3.08 8.45
C LYS A 125 12.40 -4.28 9.19
N THR A 126 13.18 -4.05 10.23
CA THR A 126 13.66 -5.09 11.13
C THR A 126 13.39 -4.69 12.57
N THR A 127 13.16 -5.67 13.44
CA THR A 127 13.04 -5.46 14.89
C THR A 127 14.40 -5.37 15.58
N ALA A 128 15.50 -5.55 14.84
CA ALA A 128 16.84 -5.44 15.37
C ALA A 128 17.17 -4.00 15.74
N ARG A 129 17.72 -3.80 16.93
CA ARG A 129 18.16 -2.48 17.42
C ARG A 129 19.34 -1.91 16.61
N ASN A 130 20.18 -2.81 16.09
CA ASN A 130 21.35 -2.46 15.28
C ASN A 130 21.23 -3.18 13.93
N GLN A 131 21.46 -2.46 12.86
CA GLN A 131 21.46 -2.97 11.50
C GLN A 131 22.79 -2.58 10.86
N PHE A 132 23.47 -3.56 10.29
CA PHE A 132 24.71 -3.33 9.57
C PHE A 132 24.54 -3.89 8.15
N SER A 133 24.87 -3.08 7.16
CA SER A 133 25.00 -3.53 5.79
C SER A 133 26.44 -3.89 5.52
N GLY A 134 26.72 -5.10 5.10
CA GLY A 134 28.06 -5.57 4.82
C GLY A 134 28.05 -6.68 3.77
N ARG A 135 29.24 -7.04 3.29
CA ARG A 135 29.44 -8.17 2.38
C ARG A 135 29.88 -9.38 3.21
N ILE A 136 29.31 -10.53 2.95
CA ILE A 136 29.79 -11.80 3.55
C ILE A 136 31.21 -12.05 3.01
N SER A 137 32.19 -12.07 3.91
CA SER A 137 33.59 -12.31 3.59
C SER A 137 34.03 -13.77 3.82
N ALA A 138 33.36 -14.47 4.75
CA ALA A 138 33.61 -15.88 5.00
C ALA A 138 32.39 -16.56 5.64
N VAL A 139 32.20 -17.84 5.34
CA VAL A 139 31.22 -18.71 5.97
C VAL A 139 31.93 -20.00 6.39
N GLN A 140 31.87 -20.35 7.68
CA GLN A 140 32.52 -21.52 8.22
C GLN A 140 31.49 -22.38 8.99
N PRO A 141 31.41 -23.71 8.73
CA PRO A 141 30.57 -24.58 9.49
C PRO A 141 31.15 -24.82 10.91
N GLY A 142 30.28 -24.77 11.91
CA GLY A 142 30.60 -25.11 13.28
C GLY A 142 29.60 -26.15 13.82
N PRO A 143 29.81 -26.70 15.03
CA PRO A 143 28.92 -27.69 15.63
C PRO A 143 27.53 -27.12 15.87
N GLY A 144 26.55 -27.44 14.98
CA GLY A 144 25.16 -26.99 15.06
C GLY A 144 24.90 -25.52 14.67
N THR A 145 25.94 -24.78 14.26
CA THR A 145 25.86 -23.38 13.85
C THR A 145 26.79 -23.11 12.69
N TRP A 146 26.50 -22.00 11.96
CA TRP A 146 27.40 -21.47 10.94
C TRP A 146 27.98 -20.15 11.45
N GLN A 147 29.29 -19.98 11.32
CA GLN A 147 29.98 -18.71 11.58
C GLN A 147 30.02 -17.93 10.27
N VAL A 148 29.37 -16.77 10.26
CA VAL A 148 29.36 -15.87 9.10
C VAL A 148 30.12 -14.60 9.45
N ARG A 149 31.12 -14.26 8.64
CA ARG A 149 31.90 -13.04 8.78
C ARG A 149 31.45 -12.01 7.77
N PHE A 150 31.27 -10.80 8.21
CA PHE A 150 30.83 -9.66 7.38
C PHE A 150 31.90 -8.59 7.34
N ALA A 151 32.29 -8.18 6.12
CA ALA A 151 33.09 -6.98 5.91
C ALA A 151 32.13 -5.76 5.80
N LEU A 152 32.36 -4.75 6.66
CA LEU A 152 31.60 -3.51 6.61
C LEU A 152 32.17 -2.53 5.57
N PRO A 153 31.35 -1.64 4.98
CA PRO A 153 31.82 -0.53 4.17
C PRO A 153 32.69 0.41 5.03
N GLY A 154 33.96 0.57 4.68
CA GLY A 154 34.90 1.38 5.44
C GLY A 154 36.05 0.63 6.13
N GLY A 155 36.03 -0.73 6.09
CA GLY A 155 37.23 -1.55 6.27
C GLY A 155 37.81 -1.65 7.67
N ASP A 156 37.04 -1.79 8.73
CA ASP A 156 37.42 -2.48 9.98
C ASP A 156 36.44 -2.18 11.11
N PRO A 157 36.10 -3.07 12.00
CA PRO A 157 36.42 -4.50 12.07
C PRO A 157 35.37 -5.41 11.40
N ASP A 158 35.81 -6.58 10.92
CA ASP A 158 34.90 -7.66 10.49
C ASP A 158 33.96 -8.04 11.65
N ILE A 159 32.64 -8.06 11.37
CA ILE A 159 31.65 -8.54 12.33
C ILE A 159 31.43 -10.03 12.09
N SER A 160 31.49 -10.81 13.17
CA SER A 160 31.14 -12.23 13.13
C SER A 160 29.77 -12.48 13.74
N ALA A 161 28.94 -13.27 13.08
CA ALA A 161 27.66 -13.71 13.59
C ALA A 161 27.56 -15.24 13.54
N SER A 162 26.91 -15.83 14.55
CA SER A 162 26.60 -17.26 14.55
C SER A 162 25.14 -17.45 14.14
N LEU A 163 24.91 -18.23 13.09
CA LEU A 163 23.59 -18.60 12.59
C LEU A 163 23.30 -20.06 12.88
N ARG A 164 22.09 -20.39 13.27
CA ARG A 164 21.66 -21.79 13.34
C ARG A 164 21.62 -22.39 11.94
N ALA A 165 21.90 -23.70 11.82
CA ALA A 165 21.95 -24.37 10.51
C ALA A 165 20.69 -24.18 9.66
N GLN A 166 19.53 -24.07 10.30
CA GLN A 166 18.25 -23.84 9.66
C GLN A 166 18.13 -22.45 9.01
N ALA A 167 18.68 -21.40 9.65
CA ALA A 167 18.71 -20.05 9.12
C ALA A 167 19.75 -19.86 8.01
N ALA A 168 20.82 -20.65 8.01
CA ALA A 168 21.84 -20.62 6.97
C ALA A 168 21.34 -21.20 5.63
N ALA A 169 20.44 -22.19 5.68
CA ALA A 169 19.83 -22.78 4.48
C ALA A 169 18.87 -21.81 3.73
N GLU A 170 18.40 -20.75 4.38
CA GLU A 170 17.54 -19.72 3.79
C GLU A 170 18.34 -18.58 3.10
N LEU A 171 19.66 -18.56 3.27
CA LEU A 171 20.57 -17.54 2.73
C LEU A 171 21.30 -18.00 1.45
N GLY A 172 21.10 -19.25 1.03
CA GLY A 172 21.75 -19.94 -0.11
C GLY A 172 21.39 -19.49 -1.48
#